data_a159a379ffe1e598ed235c76897c1ee9
#
_entry.id   a159a379ffe1e598ed235c76897c1ee9
#
_cell.length_a   1.000
_cell.length_b   1.000
_cell.length_c   1.000
_cell.angle_alpha   90.00
_cell.angle_beta   90.00
_cell.angle_gamma   90.00
#
_symmetry.space_group_name_H-M   'P 1'
#
loop_
_entity.id
_entity.type
_entity.pdbx_description
1 polymer ?
#
loop_
_entity_poly.entity_id
_entity_poly.type
_entity_poly.pdbx_seq_one_letter_code
_entity_poly.pdbx_strand_id
1 'polypeptide(L)'
;MDIKPLQGITVIEIGHSVAAPFAGQILGDLGAEVIKVEKNKGDDARHWGPPFLDEASATFHALNRNKKSVVLDFRNVNDTHNLKKLIRQKGDVILQNMRPGQVQELGLDFESLRLDHEELIYCNIGAFGARGPLSQKAGYDPLMQAFSGIMSVVGEPGSEPVRVGPSLVDLGTGMWATMGILSLLLSRKSTGKGGLVDVSLFETAATWMNMISSQYLASGLLPKKNGSGQVGIVPYKAYATKDGHLVVTAGNNELFGKLTTLMGHPEWLHDDRFKDNPSRVENASTLYSLLDPLFLKKRNDQWIELLDAVGLPCAPVQDISQMLAHPQTLALGLMQTVSNCSIPLMGLPISFNGARPVILGASPALGSSNIIDLIQ
;
A
#
# COMPACT_ATOMS: atom_id res chain seq x y z
N MET A 1 2.91 -9.37 -25.72
CA MET A 1 1.66 -8.59 -25.88
C MET A 1 1.53 -7.68 -24.67
N ASP A 2 1.33 -6.40 -24.92
CA ASP A 2 1.04 -5.44 -23.85
C ASP A 2 -0.41 -5.69 -23.37
N ILE A 3 -0.56 -6.32 -22.20
CA ILE A 3 -1.87 -6.70 -21.67
C ILE A 3 -2.44 -5.50 -20.93
N LYS A 4 -3.54 -4.96 -21.44
CA LYS A 4 -4.31 -3.84 -20.87
C LYS A 4 -5.70 -4.33 -20.46
N PRO A 5 -5.85 -4.97 -19.30
CA PRO A 5 -7.11 -5.62 -18.91
C PRO A 5 -8.30 -4.66 -18.83
N LEU A 6 -8.03 -3.37 -18.60
CA LEU A 6 -9.04 -2.33 -18.46
C LEU A 6 -9.11 -1.38 -19.66
N GLN A 7 -8.58 -1.79 -20.81
CA GLN A 7 -8.72 -1.00 -22.04
C GLN A 7 -10.20 -0.77 -22.36
N GLY A 8 -10.58 0.47 -22.61
CA GLY A 8 -11.96 0.90 -22.87
C GLY A 8 -12.77 1.22 -21.61
N ILE A 9 -12.17 1.12 -20.41
CA ILE A 9 -12.79 1.56 -19.16
C ILE A 9 -12.33 2.99 -18.84
N THR A 10 -13.29 3.87 -18.54
CA THR A 10 -13.04 5.25 -18.10
C THR A 10 -13.33 5.43 -16.63
N VAL A 11 -12.33 5.92 -15.88
CA VAL A 11 -12.40 6.21 -14.46
C VAL A 11 -12.38 7.72 -14.25
N ILE A 12 -13.40 8.25 -13.61
CA ILE A 12 -13.45 9.65 -13.16
C ILE A 12 -13.00 9.69 -11.70
N GLU A 13 -11.80 10.19 -11.46
CA GLU A 13 -11.20 10.30 -10.12
C GLU A 13 -11.45 11.69 -9.53
N ILE A 14 -12.34 11.78 -8.56
CA ILE A 14 -12.58 12.98 -7.74
C ILE A 14 -11.86 12.77 -6.41
N GLY A 15 -10.58 12.48 -6.48
CA GLY A 15 -9.76 12.05 -5.37
C GLY A 15 -8.52 12.90 -5.17
N HIS A 16 -8.05 12.96 -3.91
CA HIS A 16 -6.83 13.69 -3.55
C HIS A 16 -5.98 12.91 -2.55
N SER A 17 -4.78 13.40 -2.29
CA SER A 17 -3.82 12.81 -1.33
C SER A 17 -3.23 11.48 -1.82
N VAL A 18 -3.54 10.34 -1.18
CA VAL A 18 -2.89 9.05 -1.47
C VAL A 18 -3.87 7.96 -1.89
N ALA A 19 -4.84 7.60 -1.07
CA ALA A 19 -5.64 6.38 -1.24
C ALA A 19 -6.39 6.32 -2.57
N ALA A 20 -7.17 7.35 -2.92
CA ALA A 20 -7.87 7.41 -4.20
C ALA A 20 -6.90 7.58 -5.38
N PRO A 21 -5.90 8.48 -5.34
CA PRO A 21 -4.89 8.56 -6.39
C PRO A 21 -4.14 7.25 -6.64
N PHE A 22 -3.84 6.48 -5.60
CA PHE A 22 -3.17 5.19 -5.76
C PHE A 22 -4.08 4.15 -6.42
N ALA A 23 -5.37 4.10 -6.06
CA ALA A 23 -6.34 3.25 -6.76
C ALA A 23 -6.46 3.64 -8.24
N GLY A 24 -6.60 4.94 -8.54
CA GLY A 24 -6.64 5.45 -9.90
C GLY A 24 -5.37 5.13 -10.70
N GLN A 25 -4.20 5.21 -10.06
CA GLN A 25 -2.93 4.80 -10.66
C GLN A 25 -2.92 3.31 -11.03
N ILE A 26 -3.35 2.41 -10.13
CA ILE A 26 -3.42 0.97 -10.43
C ILE A 26 -4.34 0.73 -11.63
N LEU A 27 -5.52 1.36 -11.64
CA LEU A 27 -6.46 1.22 -12.75
C LEU A 27 -5.88 1.77 -14.08
N GLY A 28 -5.18 2.90 -14.04
CA GLY A 28 -4.49 3.47 -15.19
C GLY A 28 -3.35 2.58 -15.71
N ASP A 29 -2.54 2.03 -14.82
CA ASP A 29 -1.47 1.09 -15.19
C ASP A 29 -2.03 -0.22 -15.78
N LEU A 30 -3.25 -0.60 -15.42
CA LEU A 30 -3.98 -1.72 -16.02
C LEU A 30 -4.70 -1.36 -17.32
N GLY A 31 -4.57 -0.14 -17.82
CA GLY A 31 -5.05 0.30 -19.11
C GLY A 31 -6.37 1.10 -19.12
N ALA A 32 -6.93 1.45 -17.96
CA ALA A 32 -8.06 2.35 -17.90
C ALA A 32 -7.66 3.79 -18.26
N GLU A 33 -8.56 4.53 -18.89
CA GLU A 33 -8.45 5.98 -19.01
C GLU A 33 -8.84 6.63 -17.68
N VAL A 34 -7.89 7.28 -17.00
CA VAL A 34 -8.15 7.92 -15.71
C VAL A 34 -8.16 9.43 -15.87
N ILE A 35 -9.32 10.04 -15.62
CA ILE A 35 -9.53 11.49 -15.64
C ILE A 35 -9.62 11.98 -14.21
N LYS A 36 -8.54 12.63 -13.76
CA LYS A 36 -8.43 13.22 -12.43
C LYS A 36 -9.05 14.61 -12.44
N VAL A 37 -10.07 14.80 -11.62
CA VAL A 37 -10.72 16.09 -11.40
C VAL A 37 -10.06 16.78 -10.22
N GLU A 38 -9.52 17.96 -10.46
CA GLU A 38 -8.78 18.74 -9.47
C GLU A 38 -9.43 20.12 -9.25
N LYS A 39 -9.28 20.67 -8.04
CA LYS A 39 -9.62 22.06 -7.74
C LYS A 39 -8.61 23.00 -8.39
N ASN A 40 -8.90 24.31 -8.45
CA ASN A 40 -8.02 25.34 -9.05
C ASN A 40 -6.57 25.31 -8.55
N LYS A 41 -6.35 24.91 -7.30
CA LYS A 41 -5.00 24.78 -6.71
C LYS A 41 -4.38 23.39 -6.89
N GLY A 42 -5.08 22.49 -7.56
CA GLY A 42 -4.68 21.08 -7.71
C GLY A 42 -4.92 20.23 -6.47
N ASP A 43 -4.49 18.98 -6.56
CA ASP A 43 -4.40 18.04 -5.44
C ASP A 43 -3.38 18.56 -4.41
N ASP A 44 -3.68 18.41 -3.13
CA ASP A 44 -2.78 18.83 -2.05
C ASP A 44 -1.41 18.11 -2.14
N ALA A 45 -1.40 16.88 -2.65
CA ALA A 45 -0.18 16.10 -2.87
C ALA A 45 0.81 16.79 -3.84
N ARG A 46 0.36 17.68 -4.75
CA ARG A 46 1.27 18.45 -5.60
C ARG A 46 2.24 19.31 -4.79
N HIS A 47 1.83 19.71 -3.58
CA HIS A 47 2.56 20.63 -2.72
C HIS A 47 3.31 19.93 -1.57
N TRP A 48 3.32 18.60 -1.51
CA TRP A 48 4.01 17.85 -0.45
C TRP A 48 5.51 17.67 -0.75
N GLY A 49 6.24 18.73 -0.66
CA GLY A 49 7.67 18.77 -0.87
C GLY A 49 8.39 19.70 0.10
N PRO A 50 9.74 19.78 0.06
CA PRO A 50 10.63 19.13 -0.91
C PRO A 50 10.71 17.62 -0.74
N PRO A 51 11.14 16.85 -1.79
CA PRO A 51 11.59 17.33 -3.09
C PRO A 51 10.46 17.64 -4.06
N PHE A 52 10.66 18.63 -4.92
CA PHE A 52 9.82 18.93 -6.06
C PHE A 52 10.53 18.55 -7.36
N LEU A 53 9.76 18.11 -8.34
CA LEU A 53 10.18 17.81 -9.70
C LEU A 53 9.23 18.56 -10.62
N ASP A 54 9.78 19.42 -11.48
CA ASP A 54 8.97 20.35 -12.27
C ASP A 54 8.01 21.15 -11.35
N GLU A 55 6.70 21.09 -11.57
CA GLU A 55 5.70 21.87 -10.84
C GLU A 55 4.99 21.09 -9.71
N ALA A 56 5.45 19.88 -9.38
CA ALA A 56 4.78 19.04 -8.38
C ALA A 56 5.77 18.25 -7.50
N SER A 57 5.29 17.75 -6.36
CA SER A 57 6.10 16.93 -5.48
C SER A 57 6.42 15.57 -6.10
N ALA A 58 7.53 14.96 -5.67
CA ALA A 58 7.86 13.58 -6.05
C ALA A 58 6.74 12.58 -5.68
N THR A 59 6.03 12.82 -4.59
CA THR A 59 4.88 12.01 -4.17
C THR A 59 3.73 12.09 -5.18
N PHE A 60 3.44 13.28 -5.70
CA PHE A 60 2.40 13.44 -6.72
C PHE A 60 2.75 12.66 -7.99
N HIS A 61 3.99 12.76 -8.45
CA HIS A 61 4.47 12.01 -9.62
C HIS A 61 4.36 10.49 -9.41
N ALA A 62 4.68 10.01 -8.23
CA ALA A 62 4.59 8.58 -7.90
C ALA A 62 3.16 8.03 -7.94
N LEU A 63 2.14 8.87 -7.66
CA LEU A 63 0.75 8.43 -7.48
C LEU A 63 -0.19 8.81 -8.64
N ASN A 64 0.28 9.59 -9.62
CA ASN A 64 -0.63 10.17 -10.62
C ASN A 64 -0.20 9.94 -12.08
N ARG A 65 0.75 9.03 -12.32
CA ARG A 65 1.12 8.64 -13.68
C ARG A 65 -0.07 8.06 -14.46
N ASN A 66 -0.02 8.11 -15.77
CA ASN A 66 -1.05 7.60 -16.68
C ASN A 66 -2.43 8.28 -16.53
N LYS A 67 -2.51 9.48 -15.92
CA LYS A 67 -3.78 10.20 -15.74
C LYS A 67 -3.87 11.43 -16.65
N LYS A 68 -5.09 11.87 -16.92
CA LYS A 68 -5.40 13.20 -17.44
C LYS A 68 -5.84 14.10 -16.29
N SER A 69 -5.52 15.39 -16.32
CA SER A 69 -5.94 16.36 -15.28
C SER A 69 -6.91 17.38 -15.86
N VAL A 70 -8.06 17.50 -15.20
CA VAL A 70 -9.07 18.52 -15.48
C VAL A 70 -9.28 19.37 -14.24
N VAL A 71 -9.23 20.68 -14.39
CA VAL A 71 -9.50 21.62 -13.28
C VAL A 71 -10.96 22.06 -13.32
N LEU A 72 -11.68 21.88 -12.19
CA LEU A 72 -13.07 22.31 -12.02
C LEU A 72 -13.24 23.07 -10.69
N ASP A 73 -14.07 24.12 -10.74
CA ASP A 73 -14.56 24.79 -9.53
C ASP A 73 -15.98 24.32 -9.21
N PHE A 74 -16.14 23.49 -8.20
CA PHE A 74 -17.45 22.97 -7.81
C PHE A 74 -18.46 24.03 -7.34
N ARG A 75 -18.01 25.28 -7.11
CA ARG A 75 -18.92 26.43 -6.89
C ARG A 75 -19.50 26.95 -8.19
N ASN A 76 -18.90 26.60 -9.33
CA ASN A 76 -19.42 26.92 -10.66
C ASN A 76 -20.40 25.84 -11.13
N VAL A 77 -21.65 26.20 -11.29
CA VAL A 77 -22.72 25.27 -11.71
C VAL A 77 -22.41 24.65 -13.08
N ASN A 78 -21.79 25.39 -13.99
CA ASN A 78 -21.44 24.88 -15.32
C ASN A 78 -20.37 23.79 -15.24
N ASP A 79 -19.39 23.91 -14.34
CA ASP A 79 -18.35 22.91 -14.16
C ASP A 79 -18.93 21.62 -13.61
N THR A 80 -19.82 21.72 -12.62
CA THR A 80 -20.53 20.56 -12.07
C THR A 80 -21.46 19.92 -13.11
N HIS A 81 -22.13 20.71 -13.94
CA HIS A 81 -22.96 20.24 -15.04
C HIS A 81 -22.12 19.47 -16.08
N ASN A 82 -20.99 20.04 -16.51
CA ASN A 82 -20.08 19.40 -17.45
C ASN A 82 -19.52 18.10 -16.91
N LEU A 83 -19.18 18.05 -15.62
CA LEU A 83 -18.72 16.81 -14.97
C LEU A 83 -19.80 15.73 -15.00
N LYS A 84 -21.05 16.06 -14.64
CA LYS A 84 -22.19 15.12 -14.74
C LYS A 84 -22.39 14.63 -16.17
N LYS A 85 -22.24 15.51 -17.18
CA LYS A 85 -22.32 15.13 -18.57
C LYS A 85 -21.21 14.15 -18.97
N LEU A 86 -19.96 14.43 -18.58
CA LEU A 86 -18.82 13.53 -18.81
C LEU A 86 -19.06 12.15 -18.17
N ILE A 87 -19.53 12.11 -16.91
CA ILE A 87 -19.85 10.87 -16.20
C ILE A 87 -20.89 10.06 -16.97
N ARG A 88 -21.98 10.67 -17.40
CA ARG A 88 -23.05 9.99 -18.12
C ARG A 88 -22.62 9.45 -19.48
N GLN A 89 -21.73 10.13 -20.16
CA GLN A 89 -21.35 9.77 -21.53
C GLN A 89 -20.20 8.78 -21.61
N LYS A 90 -19.26 8.83 -20.65
CA LYS A 90 -17.99 8.08 -20.73
C LYS A 90 -17.58 7.40 -19.42
N GLY A 91 -18.17 7.78 -18.29
CA GLY A 91 -17.71 7.31 -16.98
C GLY A 91 -18.18 5.90 -16.67
N ASP A 92 -17.30 4.93 -16.65
CA ASP A 92 -17.59 3.58 -16.14
C ASP A 92 -17.50 3.51 -14.64
N VAL A 93 -16.55 4.24 -14.07
CA VAL A 93 -16.20 4.22 -12.65
C VAL A 93 -16.06 5.64 -12.12
N ILE A 94 -16.70 5.93 -10.98
CA ILE A 94 -16.38 7.08 -10.13
C ILE A 94 -15.53 6.59 -8.98
N LEU A 95 -14.42 7.25 -8.74
CA LEU A 95 -13.54 7.02 -7.60
C LEU A 95 -13.39 8.34 -6.83
N GLN A 96 -13.83 8.37 -5.58
CA GLN A 96 -13.81 9.61 -4.81
C GLN A 96 -13.42 9.40 -3.34
N ASN A 97 -12.81 10.43 -2.72
CA ASN A 97 -12.55 10.48 -1.28
C ASN A 97 -12.83 11.88 -0.69
N MET A 98 -13.87 12.55 -1.21
CA MET A 98 -14.32 13.83 -0.68
C MET A 98 -14.88 13.69 0.75
N ARG A 99 -14.93 14.78 1.47
CA ARG A 99 -15.53 14.78 2.81
C ARG A 99 -16.99 14.36 2.75
N PRO A 100 -17.47 13.61 3.76
CA PRO A 100 -18.87 13.23 3.83
C PRO A 100 -19.81 14.44 3.65
N GLY A 101 -20.88 14.27 2.89
CA GLY A 101 -21.86 15.32 2.57
C GLY A 101 -21.53 16.13 1.29
N GLN A 102 -20.29 16.31 0.93
CA GLN A 102 -19.92 17.17 -0.21
C GLN A 102 -20.40 16.63 -1.56
N VAL A 103 -20.29 15.33 -1.79
CA VAL A 103 -20.77 14.72 -3.05
C VAL A 103 -22.30 14.79 -3.16
N GLN A 104 -23.02 14.68 -2.04
CA GLN A 104 -24.48 14.83 -1.99
C GLN A 104 -24.91 16.26 -2.32
N GLU A 105 -24.26 17.27 -1.73
CA GLU A 105 -24.54 18.68 -2.04
C GLU A 105 -24.36 19.02 -3.51
N LEU A 106 -23.42 18.34 -4.21
CA LEU A 106 -23.16 18.50 -5.62
C LEU A 106 -24.06 17.61 -6.52
N GLY A 107 -24.80 16.68 -5.93
CA GLY A 107 -25.52 15.62 -6.66
C GLY A 107 -24.58 14.74 -7.48
N LEU A 108 -23.39 14.48 -6.93
CA LEU A 108 -22.36 13.59 -7.47
C LEU A 108 -22.25 12.29 -6.67
N ASP A 109 -23.21 12.05 -5.77
CA ASP A 109 -23.31 10.81 -5.00
C ASP A 109 -23.88 9.66 -5.85
N PHE A 110 -23.68 8.43 -5.36
CA PHE A 110 -24.11 7.23 -6.06
C PHE A 110 -25.61 7.22 -6.36
N GLU A 111 -26.46 7.58 -5.40
CA GLU A 111 -27.91 7.54 -5.56
C GLU A 111 -28.41 8.51 -6.65
N SER A 112 -27.78 9.69 -6.71
CA SER A 112 -28.11 10.70 -7.72
C SER A 112 -27.64 10.30 -9.13
N LEU A 113 -26.45 9.71 -9.25
CA LEU A 113 -25.85 9.39 -10.56
C LEU A 113 -26.42 8.10 -11.17
N ARG A 114 -26.75 7.09 -10.36
CA ARG A 114 -27.26 5.80 -10.84
C ARG A 114 -28.64 5.87 -11.48
N LEU A 115 -29.43 6.91 -11.20
CA LEU A 115 -30.76 7.07 -11.78
C LEU A 115 -30.73 7.13 -13.31
N ASP A 116 -29.69 7.75 -13.86
CA ASP A 116 -29.51 7.89 -15.30
C ASP A 116 -28.39 6.98 -15.85
N HIS A 117 -27.73 6.19 -14.98
CA HIS A 117 -26.58 5.37 -15.36
C HIS A 117 -26.50 4.10 -14.48
N GLU A 118 -27.36 3.12 -14.76
CA GLU A 118 -27.43 1.87 -13.98
C GLU A 118 -26.13 1.05 -14.00
N GLU A 119 -25.31 1.19 -15.04
CA GLU A 119 -24.03 0.47 -15.20
C GLU A 119 -22.88 1.11 -14.43
N LEU A 120 -23.08 2.29 -13.83
CA LEU A 120 -22.05 3.05 -13.14
C LEU A 120 -21.55 2.29 -11.89
N ILE A 121 -20.24 2.16 -11.80
CA ILE A 121 -19.57 1.70 -10.59
C ILE A 121 -19.10 2.91 -9.81
N TYR A 122 -19.47 2.99 -8.54
CA TYR A 122 -19.12 4.10 -7.69
C TYR A 122 -18.28 3.59 -6.51
N CYS A 123 -17.06 4.10 -6.38
CA CYS A 123 -16.17 3.76 -5.27
C CYS A 123 -16.00 4.95 -4.34
N ASN A 124 -16.45 4.78 -3.12
CA ASN A 124 -16.31 5.74 -2.03
C ASN A 124 -15.18 5.30 -1.09
N ILE A 125 -14.19 6.17 -0.86
CA ILE A 125 -13.11 5.96 0.09
C ILE A 125 -13.31 6.91 1.27
N GLY A 126 -13.75 6.35 2.39
CA GLY A 126 -13.97 7.06 3.64
C GLY A 126 -12.81 6.97 4.63
N ALA A 127 -12.87 7.73 5.72
CA ALA A 127 -11.89 7.62 6.80
C ALA A 127 -12.26 6.51 7.78
N PHE A 128 -13.47 6.55 8.35
CA PHE A 128 -13.92 5.63 9.41
C PHE A 128 -15.00 4.64 8.96
N GLY A 129 -15.36 4.63 7.68
CA GLY A 129 -16.44 3.81 7.12
C GLY A 129 -17.75 4.59 6.94
N ALA A 130 -18.68 3.99 6.19
CA ALA A 130 -19.97 4.61 5.83
C ALA A 130 -20.97 4.67 7.00
N ARG A 131 -20.72 3.97 8.11
CA ARG A 131 -21.63 3.83 9.25
C ARG A 131 -20.91 4.06 10.57
N GLY A 132 -21.70 4.27 11.63
CA GLY A 132 -21.21 4.39 12.99
C GLY A 132 -20.95 5.84 13.42
N PRO A 133 -20.54 6.05 14.68
CA PRO A 133 -20.47 7.38 15.29
C PRO A 133 -19.40 8.29 14.70
N LEU A 134 -18.42 7.73 13.97
CA LEU A 134 -17.32 8.47 13.37
C LEU A 134 -17.42 8.59 11.83
N SER A 135 -18.55 8.18 11.23
CA SER A 135 -18.74 8.18 9.77
C SER A 135 -18.54 9.57 9.11
N GLN A 136 -18.81 10.65 9.87
CA GLN A 136 -18.64 12.03 9.40
C GLN A 136 -17.25 12.61 9.71
N LYS A 137 -16.37 11.85 10.37
CA LYS A 137 -15.05 12.34 10.78
C LYS A 137 -14.03 12.14 9.66
N ALA A 138 -13.24 13.18 9.40
CA ALA A 138 -12.09 13.10 8.49
C ALA A 138 -10.94 12.30 9.13
N GLY A 139 -10.09 11.71 8.29
CA GLY A 139 -8.92 10.95 8.73
C GLY A 139 -7.81 10.95 7.70
N TYR A 140 -6.63 10.59 8.15
CA TYR A 140 -5.42 10.38 7.36
C TYR A 140 -4.70 9.12 7.85
N ASP A 141 -3.82 8.56 7.05
CA ASP A 141 -3.05 7.37 7.38
C ASP A 141 -2.49 7.34 8.81
N PRO A 142 -1.72 8.35 9.30
CA PRO A 142 -1.17 8.28 10.67
C PRO A 142 -2.24 8.25 11.76
N LEU A 143 -3.38 8.91 11.53
CA LEU A 143 -4.49 8.88 12.48
C LEU A 143 -5.12 7.48 12.55
N MET A 144 -5.21 6.80 11.42
CA MET A 144 -5.74 5.44 11.37
C MET A 144 -4.75 4.43 11.95
N GLN A 145 -3.45 4.58 11.71
CA GLN A 145 -2.44 3.76 12.38
C GLN A 145 -2.49 3.89 13.90
N ALA A 146 -2.73 5.10 14.41
CA ALA A 146 -2.92 5.32 15.85
C ALA A 146 -4.23 4.68 16.35
N PHE A 147 -5.33 4.97 15.69
CA PHE A 147 -6.67 4.59 16.13
C PHE A 147 -6.94 3.07 16.03
N SER A 148 -6.35 2.37 15.05
CA SER A 148 -6.50 0.92 14.87
C SER A 148 -5.63 0.08 15.79
N GLY A 149 -4.69 0.68 16.52
CA GLY A 149 -3.75 -0.03 17.37
C GLY A 149 -2.43 -0.41 16.70
N ILE A 150 -2.20 -0.13 15.41
CA ILE A 150 -0.94 -0.41 14.72
C ILE A 150 0.24 0.19 15.49
N MET A 151 0.15 1.46 15.91
CA MET A 151 1.24 2.12 16.64
C MET A 151 1.51 1.52 18.03
N SER A 152 0.56 0.75 18.58
CA SER A 152 0.76 0.10 19.89
C SER A 152 1.69 -1.12 19.82
N VAL A 153 1.88 -1.70 18.63
CA VAL A 153 2.66 -2.92 18.41
C VAL A 153 3.91 -2.69 17.57
N VAL A 154 4.07 -1.52 16.96
CA VAL A 154 5.24 -1.16 16.15
C VAL A 154 6.29 -0.46 17.02
N GLY A 155 7.55 -0.86 16.89
CA GLY A 155 8.72 -0.29 17.59
C GLY A 155 9.37 -1.23 18.58
N GLU A 156 10.46 -0.77 19.17
CA GLU A 156 11.21 -1.51 20.20
C GLU A 156 10.43 -1.56 21.53
N PRO A 157 10.62 -2.61 22.34
CA PRO A 157 10.02 -2.68 23.66
C PRO A 157 10.33 -1.43 24.50
N GLY A 158 9.28 -0.80 25.05
CA GLY A 158 9.41 0.42 25.86
C GLY A 158 9.59 1.72 25.07
N SER A 159 9.64 1.68 23.72
CA SER A 159 9.71 2.90 22.91
C SER A 159 8.38 3.64 22.83
N GLU A 160 8.43 4.95 22.57
CA GLU A 160 7.25 5.74 22.26
C GLU A 160 6.48 5.18 21.03
N PRO A 161 5.18 5.47 20.88
CA PRO A 161 4.43 5.08 19.70
C PRO A 161 5.04 5.64 18.40
N VAL A 162 5.26 4.76 17.43
CA VAL A 162 5.81 5.15 16.12
C VAL A 162 4.91 4.60 15.00
N ARG A 163 4.79 5.34 13.91
CA ARG A 163 4.10 4.88 12.72
C ARG A 163 5.01 4.02 11.83
N VAL A 164 4.42 3.20 10.99
CA VAL A 164 5.11 2.60 9.84
C VAL A 164 5.46 3.70 8.83
N GLY A 165 6.67 3.71 8.31
CA GLY A 165 7.17 4.76 7.42
C GLY A 165 6.31 5.02 6.17
N PRO A 166 6.09 4.02 5.30
CA PRO A 166 5.16 4.14 4.19
C PRO A 166 3.72 4.42 4.65
N SER A 167 2.93 5.12 3.86
CA SER A 167 1.48 5.33 4.09
C SER A 167 0.70 4.04 3.84
N LEU A 168 0.95 3.06 4.70
CA LEU A 168 0.53 1.67 4.57
C LEU A 168 -1.01 1.55 4.49
N VAL A 169 -1.71 2.33 5.31
CA VAL A 169 -3.18 2.30 5.36
C VAL A 169 -3.77 2.91 4.11
N ASP A 170 -3.25 4.04 3.64
CA ASP A 170 -3.70 4.67 2.39
C ASP A 170 -3.48 3.74 1.18
N LEU A 171 -2.27 3.19 1.04
CA LEU A 171 -1.94 2.29 -0.07
C LEU A 171 -2.82 1.04 -0.05
N GLY A 172 -3.02 0.42 1.12
CA GLY A 172 -3.90 -0.73 1.26
C GLY A 172 -5.36 -0.41 0.96
N THR A 173 -5.85 0.77 1.37
CA THR A 173 -7.21 1.19 1.05
C THR A 173 -7.39 1.40 -0.45
N GLY A 174 -6.40 1.98 -1.14
CA GLY A 174 -6.38 2.07 -2.60
C GLY A 174 -6.41 0.70 -3.29
N MET A 175 -5.71 -0.30 -2.74
CA MET A 175 -5.77 -1.68 -3.24
C MET A 175 -7.16 -2.30 -3.03
N TRP A 176 -7.79 -2.13 -1.87
CA TRP A 176 -9.15 -2.61 -1.61
C TRP A 176 -10.17 -1.94 -2.51
N ALA A 177 -10.06 -0.63 -2.72
CA ALA A 177 -10.88 0.11 -3.67
C ALA A 177 -10.76 -0.48 -5.08
N THR A 178 -9.53 -0.71 -5.55
CA THR A 178 -9.28 -1.34 -6.85
C THR A 178 -9.90 -2.73 -6.94
N MET A 179 -9.73 -3.59 -5.93
CA MET A 179 -10.33 -4.92 -5.91
C MET A 179 -11.86 -4.88 -5.96
N GLY A 180 -12.48 -3.97 -5.20
CA GLY A 180 -13.93 -3.76 -5.24
C GLY A 180 -14.41 -3.32 -6.63
N ILE A 181 -13.73 -2.36 -7.24
CA ILE A 181 -14.03 -1.89 -8.60
C ILE A 181 -13.91 -3.03 -9.62
N LEU A 182 -12.80 -3.79 -9.59
CA LEU A 182 -12.59 -4.92 -10.51
C LEU A 182 -13.65 -6.01 -10.33
N SER A 183 -14.08 -6.28 -9.10
CA SER A 183 -15.15 -7.24 -8.80
C SER A 183 -16.49 -6.81 -9.41
N LEU A 184 -16.84 -5.53 -9.30
CA LEU A 184 -18.07 -5.00 -9.92
C LEU A 184 -17.96 -4.91 -11.43
N LEU A 185 -16.80 -4.57 -12.02
CA LEU A 185 -16.58 -4.62 -13.46
C LEU A 185 -16.77 -6.04 -14.02
N LEU A 186 -16.32 -7.05 -13.29
CA LEU A 186 -16.53 -8.46 -13.64
C LEU A 186 -18.02 -8.84 -13.55
N SER A 187 -18.68 -8.50 -12.45
CA SER A 187 -20.11 -8.75 -12.23
C SER A 187 -20.98 -8.04 -13.26
N ARG A 188 -20.63 -6.81 -13.66
CA ARG A 188 -21.35 -6.01 -14.64
C ARG A 188 -21.47 -6.72 -15.99
N LYS A 189 -20.48 -7.53 -16.40
CA LYS A 189 -20.53 -8.29 -17.67
C LYS A 189 -21.71 -9.26 -17.74
N SER A 190 -22.17 -9.80 -16.63
CA SER A 190 -23.28 -10.74 -16.56
C SER A 190 -24.60 -10.09 -16.14
N THR A 191 -24.54 -9.04 -15.32
CA THR A 191 -25.73 -8.39 -14.75
C THR A 191 -26.20 -7.17 -15.53
N GLY A 192 -25.33 -6.54 -16.32
CA GLY A 192 -25.57 -5.24 -16.93
C GLY A 192 -25.66 -4.10 -15.92
N LYS A 193 -25.29 -4.32 -14.65
CA LYS A 193 -25.44 -3.33 -13.59
C LYS A 193 -24.12 -3.05 -12.89
N GLY A 194 -23.91 -1.77 -12.58
CA GLY A 194 -22.86 -1.31 -11.72
C GLY A 194 -23.18 -1.51 -10.23
N GLY A 195 -22.62 -0.67 -9.37
CA GLY A 195 -22.88 -0.76 -7.94
C GLY A 195 -21.99 0.16 -7.13
N LEU A 196 -22.21 0.14 -5.81
CA LEU A 196 -21.46 0.92 -4.84
C LEU A 196 -20.38 0.05 -4.17
N VAL A 197 -19.16 0.57 -4.13
CA VAL A 197 -18.04 0.06 -3.34
C VAL A 197 -17.74 1.08 -2.25
N ASP A 198 -17.88 0.69 -1.00
CA ASP A 198 -17.44 1.48 0.16
C ASP A 198 -16.20 0.83 0.77
N VAL A 199 -15.14 1.59 0.90
CA VAL A 199 -13.92 1.20 1.62
C VAL A 199 -13.50 2.33 2.56
N SER A 200 -12.78 2.00 3.64
CA SER A 200 -12.28 3.03 4.53
C SER A 200 -10.87 2.74 5.04
N LEU A 201 -10.19 3.81 5.41
CA LEU A 201 -8.87 3.74 6.00
C LEU A 201 -8.89 2.94 7.32
N PHE A 202 -9.92 3.17 8.16
CA PHE A 202 -10.03 2.46 9.44
C PHE A 202 -10.28 0.96 9.25
N GLU A 203 -11.21 0.57 8.36
CA GLU A 203 -11.49 -0.84 8.09
C GLU A 203 -10.25 -1.55 7.54
N THR A 204 -9.50 -0.90 6.65
CA THR A 204 -8.20 -1.40 6.15
C THR A 204 -7.21 -1.63 7.28
N ALA A 205 -7.00 -0.61 8.12
CA ALA A 205 -6.07 -0.69 9.24
C ALA A 205 -6.46 -1.77 10.26
N ALA A 206 -7.74 -1.86 10.59
CA ALA A 206 -8.28 -2.87 11.51
C ALA A 206 -8.14 -4.29 10.93
N THR A 207 -8.39 -4.46 9.62
CA THR A 207 -8.24 -5.76 8.95
C THR A 207 -6.78 -6.23 8.98
N TRP A 208 -5.81 -5.34 8.84
CA TRP A 208 -4.39 -5.70 8.93
C TRP A 208 -3.94 -6.08 10.33
N MET A 209 -4.69 -5.69 11.36
CA MET A 209 -4.48 -6.16 12.72
C MET A 209 -5.11 -7.55 13.00
N ASN A 210 -5.70 -8.23 12.00
CA ASN A 210 -6.45 -9.47 12.18
C ASN A 210 -5.70 -10.56 12.97
N MET A 211 -4.44 -10.86 12.62
CA MET A 211 -3.65 -11.88 13.32
C MET A 211 -3.41 -11.50 14.79
N ILE A 212 -3.09 -10.25 15.05
CA ILE A 212 -2.82 -9.72 16.40
C ILE A 212 -4.12 -9.68 17.23
N SER A 213 -5.22 -9.27 16.59
CA SER A 213 -6.55 -9.28 17.22
C SER A 213 -6.99 -10.70 17.59
N SER A 214 -6.75 -11.69 16.71
CA SER A 214 -7.06 -13.09 17.00
C SER A 214 -6.24 -13.63 18.17
N GLN A 215 -4.97 -13.29 18.28
CA GLN A 215 -4.12 -13.66 19.43
C GLN A 215 -4.62 -13.04 20.72
N TYR A 216 -5.01 -11.76 20.70
CA TYR A 216 -5.59 -11.09 21.86
C TYR A 216 -6.92 -11.74 22.27
N LEU A 217 -7.81 -12.00 21.35
CA LEU A 217 -9.11 -12.63 21.63
C LEU A 217 -8.97 -14.04 22.19
N ALA A 218 -7.97 -14.79 21.75
CA ALA A 218 -7.71 -16.14 22.23
C ALA A 218 -7.06 -16.19 23.62
N SER A 219 -6.21 -15.21 23.94
CA SER A 219 -5.37 -15.24 25.17
C SER A 219 -5.79 -14.24 26.24
N GLY A 220 -6.53 -13.19 25.88
CA GLY A 220 -6.79 -12.02 26.74
C GLY A 220 -5.56 -11.15 27.01
N LEU A 221 -4.40 -11.48 26.41
CA LEU A 221 -3.14 -10.77 26.66
C LEU A 221 -2.94 -9.68 25.61
N LEU A 222 -2.75 -8.44 26.08
CA LEU A 222 -2.44 -7.31 25.20
C LEU A 222 -1.11 -7.55 24.47
N PRO A 223 -1.09 -7.35 23.12
CA PRO A 223 0.13 -7.45 22.35
C PRO A 223 1.13 -6.37 22.79
N LYS A 224 2.41 -6.71 22.73
CA LYS A 224 3.51 -5.80 23.08
C LYS A 224 4.34 -5.51 21.84
N LYS A 225 5.03 -4.37 21.84
CA LYS A 225 6.09 -4.09 20.87
C LYS A 225 7.18 -5.13 20.97
N ASN A 226 7.65 -5.63 19.83
CA ASN A 226 8.64 -6.71 19.75
C ASN A 226 9.79 -6.36 18.78
N GLY A 227 10.04 -5.08 18.56
CA GLY A 227 11.08 -4.62 17.64
C GLY A 227 10.92 -5.21 16.23
N SER A 228 11.99 -5.77 15.72
CA SER A 228 12.01 -6.49 14.44
C SER A 228 11.59 -7.97 14.57
N GLY A 229 11.24 -8.43 15.77
CA GLY A 229 10.89 -9.83 16.03
C GLY A 229 9.43 -10.15 15.70
N GLN A 230 9.17 -11.44 15.46
CA GLN A 230 7.82 -11.98 15.32
C GLN A 230 7.33 -12.54 16.65
N VAL A 231 6.11 -12.18 17.05
CA VAL A 231 5.49 -12.77 18.25
C VAL A 231 5.16 -14.24 18.00
N GLY A 232 5.55 -15.11 18.93
CA GLY A 232 5.24 -16.54 18.87
C GLY A 232 6.13 -17.39 17.96
N ILE A 233 7.19 -16.83 17.36
CA ILE A 233 8.18 -17.55 16.56
C ILE A 233 9.58 -17.09 16.95
N VAL A 234 10.46 -18.02 17.38
CA VAL A 234 11.82 -17.74 17.85
C VAL A 234 12.79 -18.82 17.38
N PRO A 235 14.00 -18.44 16.84
CA PRO A 235 14.46 -17.07 16.58
C PRO A 235 13.90 -16.49 15.27
N TYR A 236 13.52 -15.22 15.32
CA TYR A 236 12.97 -14.46 14.20
C TYR A 236 13.15 -12.96 14.48
N LYS A 237 14.24 -12.34 14.06
CA LYS A 237 14.49 -10.89 14.23
C LYS A 237 15.65 -10.40 13.35
N ALA A 238 15.89 -9.09 13.36
CA ALA A 238 17.13 -8.48 12.87
C ALA A 238 18.23 -8.57 13.93
N TYR A 239 19.39 -9.06 13.52
CA TYR A 239 20.61 -9.11 14.33
C TYR A 239 21.60 -8.05 13.86
N ALA A 240 22.27 -7.38 14.79
CA ALA A 240 23.38 -6.52 14.45
C ALA A 240 24.58 -7.35 13.96
N THR A 241 25.25 -6.89 12.92
CA THR A 241 26.45 -7.48 12.31
C THR A 241 27.60 -6.48 12.34
N LYS A 242 28.74 -6.81 11.75
CA LYS A 242 29.87 -5.86 11.70
C LYS A 242 29.59 -4.60 10.90
N ASP A 243 28.68 -4.64 9.94
CA ASP A 243 28.47 -3.56 8.97
C ASP A 243 26.98 -3.17 8.77
N GLY A 244 26.09 -3.68 9.63
CA GLY A 244 24.67 -3.34 9.53
C GLY A 244 23.79 -4.25 10.35
N HIS A 245 22.66 -4.66 9.75
CA HIS A 245 21.70 -5.59 10.36
C HIS A 245 21.28 -6.65 9.35
N LEU A 246 21.05 -7.87 9.85
CA LEU A 246 20.61 -9.02 9.08
C LEU A 246 19.38 -9.64 9.73
N VAL A 247 18.26 -9.71 9.04
CA VAL A 247 17.10 -10.48 9.48
C VAL A 247 17.37 -11.96 9.24
N VAL A 248 17.18 -12.79 10.26
CA VAL A 248 17.31 -14.25 10.17
C VAL A 248 16.06 -14.90 10.77
N THR A 249 15.54 -15.91 10.07
CA THR A 249 14.33 -16.61 10.48
C THR A 249 14.60 -18.12 10.58
N ALA A 250 14.54 -18.67 11.80
CA ALA A 250 14.77 -20.09 12.06
C ALA A 250 13.73 -20.66 13.05
N GLY A 251 12.44 -20.38 12.78
CA GLY A 251 11.35 -20.63 13.74
C GLY A 251 10.94 -22.09 13.92
N ASN A 252 11.24 -22.99 12.99
CA ASN A 252 10.99 -24.41 13.18
C ASN A 252 12.26 -25.16 13.65
N ASN A 253 12.10 -26.39 14.12
CA ASN A 253 13.20 -27.16 14.71
C ASN A 253 14.27 -27.53 13.68
N GLU A 254 13.91 -27.78 12.41
CA GLU A 254 14.87 -28.05 11.34
C GLU A 254 15.78 -26.85 11.08
N LEU A 255 15.19 -25.68 10.86
CA LEU A 255 15.92 -24.44 10.62
C LEU A 255 16.72 -24.03 11.87
N PHE A 256 16.18 -24.22 13.07
CA PHE A 256 16.91 -23.97 14.31
C PHE A 256 18.12 -24.87 14.43
N GLY A 257 18.01 -26.18 14.12
CA GLY A 257 19.14 -27.10 14.11
C GLY A 257 20.25 -26.72 13.12
N LYS A 258 19.87 -26.25 11.91
CA LYS A 258 20.82 -25.70 10.96
C LYS A 258 21.54 -24.46 11.49
N LEU A 259 20.78 -23.55 12.11
CA LEU A 259 21.34 -22.33 12.72
C LEU A 259 22.32 -22.66 13.84
N THR A 260 21.94 -23.49 14.79
CA THR A 260 22.78 -23.87 15.93
C THR A 260 24.06 -24.56 15.49
N THR A 261 23.97 -25.45 14.51
CA THR A 261 25.13 -26.12 13.91
C THR A 261 26.08 -25.11 13.24
N LEU A 262 25.53 -24.18 12.46
CA LEU A 262 26.33 -23.10 11.81
C LEU A 262 26.99 -22.18 12.84
N MET A 263 26.32 -21.92 13.95
CA MET A 263 26.86 -21.10 15.05
C MET A 263 27.89 -21.84 15.92
N GLY A 264 28.10 -23.13 15.70
CA GLY A 264 29.02 -23.96 16.49
C GLY A 264 28.44 -24.46 17.81
N HIS A 265 27.12 -24.45 17.96
CA HIS A 265 26.40 -24.82 19.16
C HIS A 265 25.27 -25.83 18.89
N PRO A 266 25.55 -27.02 18.27
CA PRO A 266 24.53 -28.01 17.93
C PRO A 266 23.79 -28.55 19.19
N GLU A 267 24.42 -28.50 20.37
CA GLU A 267 23.82 -28.91 21.64
C GLU A 267 22.57 -28.11 22.02
N TRP A 268 22.41 -26.88 21.53
CA TRP A 268 21.22 -26.07 21.84
C TRP A 268 19.92 -26.69 21.30
N LEU A 269 20.00 -27.53 20.28
CA LEU A 269 18.82 -28.26 19.77
C LEU A 269 18.23 -29.23 20.82
N HIS A 270 19.06 -29.71 21.73
CA HIS A 270 18.70 -30.67 22.78
C HIS A 270 18.57 -30.00 24.16
N ASP A 271 18.79 -28.70 24.26
CA ASP A 271 18.57 -27.94 25.49
C ASP A 271 17.07 -27.78 25.74
N ASP A 272 16.60 -28.14 26.94
CA ASP A 272 15.18 -28.04 27.32
C ASP A 272 14.60 -26.64 27.12
N ARG A 273 15.40 -25.59 27.19
CA ARG A 273 15.00 -24.21 26.96
C ARG A 273 14.73 -23.90 25.49
N PHE A 274 15.28 -24.71 24.56
CA PHE A 274 15.28 -24.38 23.11
C PHE A 274 14.80 -25.52 22.19
N LYS A 275 14.47 -26.68 22.74
CA LYS A 275 14.15 -27.92 22.03
C LYS A 275 12.98 -27.82 21.04
N ASP A 276 12.04 -26.92 21.29
CA ASP A 276 10.90 -26.65 20.43
C ASP A 276 10.55 -25.14 20.42
N ASN A 277 9.67 -24.73 19.52
CA ASN A 277 9.33 -23.30 19.39
C ASN A 277 8.66 -22.74 20.65
N PRO A 278 7.70 -23.40 21.33
CA PRO A 278 7.17 -22.89 22.60
C PRO A 278 8.25 -22.62 23.65
N SER A 279 9.16 -23.58 23.85
CA SER A 279 10.29 -23.43 24.79
C SER A 279 11.21 -22.27 24.40
N ARG A 280 11.49 -22.09 23.10
CA ARG A 280 12.27 -20.95 22.60
C ARG A 280 11.55 -19.61 22.80
N VAL A 281 10.23 -19.58 22.64
CA VAL A 281 9.42 -18.37 22.90
C VAL A 281 9.50 -17.95 24.37
N GLU A 282 9.34 -18.90 25.29
CA GLU A 282 9.49 -18.65 26.73
C GLU A 282 10.89 -18.18 27.10
N ASN A 283 11.91 -18.71 26.45
CA ASN A 283 13.32 -18.41 26.71
C ASN A 283 13.95 -17.48 25.66
N ALA A 284 13.14 -16.70 24.95
CA ALA A 284 13.60 -15.87 23.84
C ALA A 284 14.73 -14.92 24.21
N SER A 285 14.62 -14.23 25.34
CA SER A 285 15.65 -13.31 25.84
C SER A 285 17.00 -14.02 26.04
N THR A 286 16.96 -15.22 26.62
CA THR A 286 18.17 -16.03 26.84
C THR A 286 18.79 -16.45 25.52
N LEU A 287 17.99 -16.97 24.60
CA LEU A 287 18.46 -17.39 23.28
C LEU A 287 19.06 -16.22 22.48
N TYR A 288 18.38 -15.08 22.48
CA TYR A 288 18.89 -13.88 21.79
C TYR A 288 20.18 -13.36 22.39
N SER A 289 20.35 -13.38 23.73
CA SER A 289 21.60 -12.98 24.35
C SER A 289 22.79 -13.88 23.97
N LEU A 290 22.54 -15.14 23.62
CA LEU A 290 23.55 -16.06 23.10
C LEU A 290 23.85 -15.84 21.61
N LEU A 291 22.81 -15.55 20.80
CA LEU A 291 22.93 -15.37 19.35
C LEU A 291 23.53 -14.01 18.95
N ASP A 292 23.13 -12.92 19.63
CA ASP A 292 23.53 -11.55 19.28
C ASP A 292 25.08 -11.38 19.18
N PRO A 293 25.90 -11.86 20.15
CA PRO A 293 27.36 -11.75 20.05
C PRO A 293 27.97 -12.58 18.90
N LEU A 294 27.27 -13.64 18.46
CA LEU A 294 27.75 -14.47 17.35
C LEU A 294 27.58 -13.76 16.02
N PHE A 295 26.42 -13.11 15.80
CA PHE A 295 26.16 -12.36 14.58
C PHE A 295 27.11 -11.16 14.41
N LEU A 296 27.55 -10.51 15.48
CA LEU A 296 28.54 -9.42 15.43
C LEU A 296 29.94 -9.85 14.89
N LYS A 297 30.21 -11.15 14.78
CA LYS A 297 31.55 -11.64 14.37
C LYS A 297 31.83 -11.49 12.89
N LYS A 298 30.82 -11.31 12.03
CA LYS A 298 30.95 -11.26 10.56
C LYS A 298 30.14 -10.11 9.98
N ARG A 299 30.45 -9.79 8.71
CA ARG A 299 29.71 -8.84 7.88
C ARG A 299 28.45 -9.49 7.31
N ASN A 300 27.52 -8.67 6.82
CA ASN A 300 26.27 -9.14 6.21
C ASN A 300 26.53 -10.11 5.04
N ASP A 301 27.42 -9.75 4.12
CA ASP A 301 27.78 -10.58 2.96
C ASP A 301 28.28 -11.97 3.36
N GLN A 302 29.16 -12.05 4.35
CA GLN A 302 29.70 -13.30 4.87
C GLN A 302 28.61 -14.17 5.56
N TRP A 303 27.69 -13.54 6.30
CA TRP A 303 26.58 -14.24 6.90
C TRP A 303 25.60 -14.77 5.87
N ILE A 304 25.25 -13.98 4.85
CA ILE A 304 24.33 -14.38 3.77
C ILE A 304 24.87 -15.60 3.07
N GLU A 305 26.15 -15.60 2.66
CA GLU A 305 26.79 -16.77 2.02
C GLU A 305 26.67 -18.04 2.86
N LEU A 306 26.96 -17.95 4.17
CA LEU A 306 26.91 -19.08 5.08
C LEU A 306 25.48 -19.58 5.34
N LEU A 307 24.54 -18.67 5.52
CA LEU A 307 23.14 -19.00 5.80
C LEU A 307 22.45 -19.58 4.55
N ASP A 308 22.67 -19.01 3.38
CA ASP A 308 22.15 -19.51 2.12
C ASP A 308 22.69 -20.92 1.79
N ALA A 309 23.98 -21.17 2.08
CA ALA A 309 24.58 -22.49 1.85
C ALA A 309 23.91 -23.63 2.64
N VAL A 310 23.28 -23.31 3.77
CA VAL A 310 22.51 -24.29 4.57
C VAL A 310 20.98 -24.13 4.43
N GLY A 311 20.54 -23.24 3.54
CA GLY A 311 19.12 -22.97 3.28
C GLY A 311 18.39 -22.30 4.43
N LEU A 312 19.05 -21.39 5.17
CA LEU A 312 18.45 -20.57 6.21
C LEU A 312 17.99 -19.23 5.63
N PRO A 313 16.69 -18.91 5.69
CA PRO A 313 16.19 -17.64 5.19
C PRO A 313 16.80 -16.44 5.95
N CYS A 314 17.41 -15.54 5.19
CA CYS A 314 17.97 -14.31 5.74
C CYS A 314 17.88 -13.17 4.71
N ALA A 315 17.92 -11.94 5.20
CA ALA A 315 17.99 -10.75 4.34
C ALA A 315 18.68 -9.58 5.07
N PRO A 316 19.51 -8.79 4.41
CA PRO A 316 20.10 -7.58 4.98
C PRO A 316 18.99 -6.52 5.14
N VAL A 317 19.08 -5.70 6.18
CA VAL A 317 18.28 -4.47 6.28
C VAL A 317 18.90 -3.44 5.36
N GLN A 318 18.26 -3.17 4.24
CA GLN A 318 18.72 -2.25 3.21
C GLN A 318 18.11 -0.86 3.39
N ASP A 319 18.83 0.17 3.02
CA ASP A 319 18.27 1.48 2.75
C ASP A 319 17.65 1.54 1.33
N ILE A 320 16.97 2.66 1.04
CA ILE A 320 16.30 2.83 -0.26
C ILE A 320 17.30 2.79 -1.44
N SER A 321 18.49 3.36 -1.28
CA SER A 321 19.49 3.39 -2.36
C SER A 321 20.01 1.98 -2.66
N GLN A 322 20.26 1.19 -1.63
CA GLN A 322 20.68 -0.20 -1.74
C GLN A 322 19.61 -1.07 -2.40
N MET A 323 18.33 -0.90 -1.98
CA MET A 323 17.21 -1.62 -2.58
C MET A 323 17.04 -1.29 -4.06
N LEU A 324 17.13 -0.02 -4.45
CA LEU A 324 17.00 0.42 -5.84
C LEU A 324 18.15 -0.10 -6.73
N ALA A 325 19.38 -0.16 -6.19
CA ALA A 325 20.55 -0.67 -6.92
C ALA A 325 20.68 -2.20 -6.89
N HIS A 326 19.84 -2.90 -6.11
CA HIS A 326 19.97 -4.34 -5.92
C HIS A 326 19.74 -5.11 -7.24
N PRO A 327 20.57 -6.12 -7.59
CA PRO A 327 20.42 -6.90 -8.82
C PRO A 327 19.02 -7.49 -9.01
N GLN A 328 18.35 -7.91 -7.93
CA GLN A 328 16.99 -8.42 -7.99
C GLN A 328 15.98 -7.34 -8.40
N THR A 329 16.12 -6.11 -7.90
CA THR A 329 15.26 -4.97 -8.28
C THR A 329 15.41 -4.67 -9.77
N LEU A 330 16.66 -4.67 -10.27
CA LEU A 330 16.96 -4.45 -11.68
C LEU A 330 16.42 -5.59 -12.57
N ALA A 331 16.64 -6.84 -12.16
CA ALA A 331 16.17 -8.02 -12.90
C ALA A 331 14.64 -8.07 -13.00
N LEU A 332 13.92 -7.61 -11.99
CA LEU A 332 12.44 -7.53 -11.99
C LEU A 332 11.89 -6.38 -12.83
N GLY A 333 12.73 -5.45 -13.30
CA GLY A 333 12.30 -4.27 -14.04
C GLY A 333 11.26 -3.44 -13.25
N LEU A 334 11.46 -3.30 -11.93
CA LEU A 334 10.56 -2.56 -11.06
C LEU A 334 10.55 -1.07 -11.37
N MET A 335 11.73 -0.51 -11.67
CA MET A 335 11.88 0.90 -12.03
C MET A 335 11.76 1.07 -13.54
N GLN A 336 10.85 1.93 -13.97
CA GLN A 336 10.59 2.20 -15.39
C GLN A 336 10.86 3.67 -15.70
N THR A 337 11.64 3.90 -16.78
CA THR A 337 11.83 5.24 -17.33
C THR A 337 10.58 5.63 -18.11
N VAL A 338 10.06 6.82 -17.84
CA VAL A 338 8.84 7.34 -18.43
C VAL A 338 9.16 8.63 -19.20
N SER A 339 8.66 8.75 -20.42
CA SER A 339 8.79 9.98 -21.19
C SER A 339 8.21 11.17 -20.39
N ASN A 340 8.94 12.29 -20.41
CA ASN A 340 8.56 13.51 -19.70
C ASN A 340 8.48 13.36 -18.17
N CYS A 341 9.22 12.42 -17.59
CA CYS A 341 9.46 12.34 -16.15
C CYS A 341 10.96 12.28 -15.89
N SER A 342 11.46 13.16 -15.05
CA SER A 342 12.91 13.28 -14.77
C SER A 342 13.46 12.17 -13.89
N ILE A 343 12.58 11.37 -13.26
CA ILE A 343 12.95 10.22 -12.45
C ILE A 343 12.24 8.95 -12.96
N PRO A 344 12.86 7.78 -12.83
CA PRO A 344 12.16 6.52 -13.06
C PRO A 344 11.06 6.32 -12.00
N LEU A 345 9.96 5.71 -12.39
CA LEU A 345 8.82 5.40 -11.52
C LEU A 345 8.73 3.90 -11.25
N MET A 346 8.27 3.55 -10.06
CA MET A 346 8.08 2.15 -9.68
C MET A 346 6.81 1.57 -10.31
N GLY A 347 6.92 0.55 -11.16
CA GLY A 347 5.80 -0.13 -11.78
C GLY A 347 4.98 -0.99 -10.79
N LEU A 348 3.81 -1.47 -11.21
CA LEU A 348 2.99 -2.37 -10.40
C LEU A 348 3.72 -3.68 -10.09
N PRO A 349 3.55 -4.27 -8.89
CA PRO A 349 4.16 -5.55 -8.52
C PRO A 349 3.40 -6.77 -9.12
N ILE A 350 2.91 -6.62 -10.36
CA ILE A 350 2.13 -7.65 -11.08
C ILE A 350 2.78 -7.87 -12.44
N SER A 351 2.83 -9.13 -12.87
CA SER A 351 3.23 -9.50 -14.22
C SER A 351 2.15 -10.38 -14.87
N PHE A 352 1.85 -10.12 -16.11
CA PHE A 352 0.96 -10.91 -16.94
C PHE A 352 1.78 -11.65 -17.99
N ASN A 353 1.73 -12.99 -18.01
CA ASN A 353 2.52 -13.81 -18.92
C ASN A 353 4.04 -13.47 -18.88
N GLY A 354 4.56 -13.17 -17.68
CA GLY A 354 5.94 -12.82 -17.46
C GLY A 354 6.31 -11.35 -17.76
N ALA A 355 5.38 -10.55 -18.25
CA ALA A 355 5.61 -9.12 -18.54
C ALA A 355 4.87 -8.22 -17.54
N ARG A 356 5.56 -7.18 -17.08
CA ARG A 356 4.99 -6.14 -16.22
C ARG A 356 4.24 -5.10 -17.06
N PRO A 357 3.09 -4.55 -16.60
CA PRO A 357 2.46 -3.40 -17.23
C PRO A 357 3.44 -2.23 -17.40
N VAL A 358 3.46 -1.64 -18.58
CA VAL A 358 4.33 -0.50 -18.90
C VAL A 358 3.65 0.79 -18.48
N ILE A 359 4.40 1.68 -17.81
CA ILE A 359 3.95 3.04 -17.52
C ILE A 359 4.00 3.84 -18.81
N LEU A 360 2.85 4.28 -19.31
CA LEU A 360 2.71 4.91 -20.62
C LEU A 360 3.00 6.41 -20.59
N GLY A 361 2.73 7.07 -19.46
CA GLY A 361 2.88 8.52 -19.33
C GLY A 361 3.23 8.96 -17.92
N ALA A 362 3.88 10.11 -17.83
CA ALA A 362 4.13 10.80 -16.56
C ALA A 362 2.81 11.26 -15.90
N SER A 363 2.89 11.79 -14.69
CA SER A 363 1.76 12.46 -14.08
C SER A 363 1.41 13.74 -14.86
N PRO A 364 0.12 14.11 -14.94
CA PRO A 364 -0.31 15.25 -15.76
C PRO A 364 0.08 16.59 -15.09
N ALA A 365 0.41 17.58 -15.91
CA ALA A 365 0.38 18.97 -15.46
C ALA A 365 -1.04 19.37 -15.06
N LEU A 366 -1.18 20.30 -14.13
CA LEU A 366 -2.49 20.75 -13.63
C LEU A 366 -3.33 21.34 -14.77
N GLY A 367 -4.54 20.81 -14.96
CA GLY A 367 -5.47 21.26 -15.99
C GLY A 367 -5.00 21.03 -17.42
N SER A 368 -4.11 20.07 -17.64
CA SER A 368 -3.58 19.75 -18.98
C SER A 368 -4.63 19.21 -19.97
N SER A 369 -5.83 18.91 -19.50
CA SER A 369 -6.96 18.49 -20.33
C SER A 369 -8.16 19.40 -20.10
N ASN A 370 -8.92 19.66 -21.18
CA ASN A 370 -10.16 20.43 -21.10
C ASN A 370 -11.36 19.48 -21.01
N ILE A 371 -12.27 19.73 -20.07
CA ILE A 371 -13.45 18.87 -19.89
C ILE A 371 -14.38 18.89 -21.12
N ILE A 372 -14.47 19.99 -21.86
CA ILE A 372 -15.31 20.10 -23.05
C ILE A 372 -14.81 19.17 -24.15
N ASP A 373 -13.48 19.09 -24.34
CA ASP A 373 -12.88 18.21 -25.34
C ASP A 373 -13.05 16.73 -24.94
N LEU A 374 -13.10 16.44 -23.65
CA LEU A 374 -13.34 15.08 -23.15
C LEU A 374 -14.80 14.64 -23.26
N ILE A 375 -15.75 15.58 -23.34
CA ILE A 375 -17.19 15.31 -23.52
C ILE A 375 -17.53 15.02 -25.01
N GLN A 376 -16.78 15.60 -25.93
CA GLN A 376 -16.95 15.34 -27.37
C GLN A 376 -16.41 13.95 -27.78
#